data_bd8146960a5f9f9254b2fd170d8dce3d
#
_entry.id   bd8146960a5f9f9254b2fd170d8dce3d
#
_cell.length_a   1.000
_cell.length_b   1.000
_cell.length_c   1.000
_cell.angle_alpha   90.00
_cell.angle_beta   90.00
_cell.angle_gamma   90.00
#
_symmetry.space_group_name_H-M   'P 1'
#
loop_
_entity.id
_entity.type
_entity.pdbx_description
1 polymer ?
#
loop_
_entity_poly.entity_id
_entity_poly.type
_entity_poly.pdbx_seq_one_letter_code
_entity_poly.pdbx_strand_id
1 'polypeptide(L)'
;AMILAVLQARIGADTSGADVYVSTVGGARTVEPAIDLAMAISIVSSLKGVPPRADLVAVGEISLTGEVRACTGTQRRLAEAARLGFAAAIVPAQGSEDLARVDGITVFTVSDLATAIRVAFPTDSQ
;
A
#
# COMPACT_ATOMS: atom_id res chain seq x y z
N ALA A 1 -5.04 14.13 -7.59
CA ALA A 1 -3.92 13.59 -6.85
C ALA A 1 -3.15 12.59 -7.66
N MET A 2 -1.87 12.52 -7.44
CA MET A 2 -1.00 11.65 -8.20
C MET A 2 -1.39 10.18 -8.06
N ILE A 3 -1.77 9.74 -6.88
CA ILE A 3 -2.17 8.35 -6.65
C ILE A 3 -3.39 7.98 -7.49
N LEU A 4 -4.35 8.88 -7.60
CA LEU A 4 -5.53 8.60 -8.41
C LEU A 4 -5.17 8.46 -9.88
N ALA A 5 -4.24 9.30 -10.35
CA ALA A 5 -3.79 9.21 -11.74
C ALA A 5 -3.09 7.87 -11.99
N VAL A 6 -2.28 7.43 -11.05
CA VAL A 6 -1.57 6.15 -11.18
C VAL A 6 -2.57 4.99 -11.16
N LEU A 7 -3.56 5.04 -10.29
CA LEU A 7 -4.57 3.99 -10.23
C LEU A 7 -5.35 3.91 -11.54
N GLN A 8 -5.73 5.07 -12.09
CA GLN A 8 -6.48 5.08 -13.32
C GLN A 8 -5.62 4.58 -14.49
N ALA A 9 -4.39 5.02 -14.55
CA ALA A 9 -3.51 4.67 -15.66
C ALA A 9 -3.00 3.22 -15.60
N ARG A 10 -2.76 2.71 -14.40
CA ARG A 10 -2.11 1.39 -14.26
C ARG A 10 -3.06 0.27 -13.88
N ILE A 11 -4.15 0.59 -13.20
CA ILE A 11 -5.10 -0.41 -12.74
C ILE A 11 -6.40 -0.33 -13.50
N GLY A 12 -6.70 0.81 -14.10
CA GLY A 12 -7.95 1.01 -14.81
C GLY A 12 -9.12 1.29 -13.88
N ALA A 13 -8.84 1.70 -12.67
CA ALA A 13 -9.90 1.92 -11.70
C ALA A 13 -10.67 3.20 -11.98
N ASP A 14 -11.97 3.18 -11.73
CA ASP A 14 -12.78 4.38 -11.82
C ASP A 14 -12.54 5.15 -10.54
N THR A 15 -11.86 6.28 -10.64
CA THR A 15 -11.46 7.04 -9.46
C THR A 15 -12.37 8.22 -9.16
N SER A 16 -13.46 8.36 -9.88
CA SER A 16 -14.31 9.54 -9.69
C SER A 16 -14.87 9.67 -8.27
N GLY A 17 -15.29 8.54 -7.69
CA GLY A 17 -15.76 8.57 -6.31
C GLY A 17 -14.63 8.67 -5.30
N ALA A 18 -13.45 8.22 -5.66
CA ALA A 18 -12.32 8.22 -4.76
C ALA A 18 -11.71 9.61 -4.57
N ASP A 19 -11.96 10.54 -5.49
CA ASP A 19 -11.47 11.90 -5.33
C ASP A 19 -11.99 12.51 -4.03
N VAL A 20 -13.24 12.30 -3.73
CA VAL A 20 -13.85 12.84 -2.50
C VAL A 20 -13.21 12.17 -1.29
N TYR A 21 -13.00 10.87 -1.38
CA TYR A 21 -12.41 10.14 -0.27
C TYR A 21 -11.00 10.64 0.03
N VAL A 22 -10.19 10.80 -1.00
CA VAL A 22 -8.82 11.28 -0.84
C VAL A 22 -8.81 12.70 -0.28
N SER A 23 -9.72 13.56 -0.73
CA SER A 23 -9.80 14.90 -0.20
C SER A 23 -10.08 14.90 1.29
N THR A 24 -10.93 14.00 1.74
CA THR A 24 -11.26 13.92 3.15
C THR A 24 -10.07 13.41 3.96
N VAL A 25 -9.44 12.34 3.50
CA VAL A 25 -8.32 11.75 4.21
C VAL A 25 -7.08 12.62 4.10
N GLY A 26 -6.80 13.07 2.91
CA GLY A 26 -5.61 13.84 2.64
C GLY A 26 -5.65 15.23 3.21
N GLY A 27 -6.84 15.72 3.52
CA GLY A 27 -6.95 17.02 4.15
C GLY A 27 -6.23 17.09 5.45
N ALA A 28 -5.91 15.96 5.94
CA ALA A 28 -5.17 15.92 7.15
C ALA A 28 -3.74 16.27 6.92
N ARG A 29 -3.30 16.50 5.93
CA ARG A 29 -2.18 17.03 5.71
C ARG A 29 -1.02 16.55 5.45
N THR A 30 -0.35 16.05 5.74
CA THR A 30 0.84 15.75 5.57
C THR A 30 1.08 14.78 4.73
N VAL A 31 2.00 14.81 3.98
CA VAL A 31 2.19 13.99 3.01
C VAL A 31 3.42 13.30 3.18
N GLU A 32 3.46 12.23 3.73
CA GLU A 32 4.64 11.41 3.83
C GLU A 32 4.58 10.40 2.70
N PRO A 33 5.54 10.36 1.78
CA PRO A 33 5.46 9.44 0.64
C PRO A 33 5.32 7.97 1.03
N ALA A 34 5.80 7.61 2.22
CA ALA A 34 5.70 6.22 2.66
C ALA A 34 4.28 5.72 2.79
N ILE A 35 3.28 6.59 2.86
CA ILE A 35 1.90 6.16 3.00
C ILE A 35 1.19 5.99 1.66
N ASP A 36 1.88 6.29 0.56
CA ASP A 36 1.25 6.21 -0.76
C ASP A 36 0.62 4.85 -1.01
N LEU A 37 1.34 3.79 -0.70
CA LEU A 37 0.86 2.45 -0.98
C LEU A 37 -0.38 2.11 -0.15
N ALA A 38 -0.36 2.46 1.13
CA ALA A 38 -1.50 2.22 2.00
C ALA A 38 -2.73 2.99 1.52
N MET A 39 -2.52 4.23 1.08
CA MET A 39 -3.60 5.04 0.59
C MET A 39 -4.19 4.44 -0.68
N ALA A 40 -3.34 3.98 -1.60
CA ALA A 40 -3.81 3.37 -2.84
C ALA A 40 -4.64 2.11 -2.55
N ILE A 41 -4.18 1.27 -1.62
CA ILE A 41 -4.92 0.06 -1.25
C ILE A 41 -6.27 0.43 -0.65
N SER A 42 -6.31 1.46 0.19
CA SER A 42 -7.57 1.92 0.79
C SER A 42 -8.55 2.41 -0.27
N ILE A 43 -8.05 3.14 -1.26
CA ILE A 43 -8.90 3.64 -2.34
C ILE A 43 -9.46 2.47 -3.15
N VAL A 44 -8.63 1.50 -3.50
CA VAL A 44 -9.08 0.33 -4.26
C VAL A 44 -10.10 -0.46 -3.46
N SER A 45 -9.89 -0.61 -2.15
CA SER A 45 -10.84 -1.30 -1.28
C SER A 45 -12.21 -0.61 -1.34
N SER A 46 -12.19 0.71 -1.28
CA SER A 46 -13.42 1.49 -1.33
C SER A 46 -14.13 1.32 -2.68
N LEU A 47 -13.37 1.36 -3.77
CA LEU A 47 -13.94 1.23 -5.10
C LEU A 47 -14.50 -0.17 -5.35
N LYS A 48 -13.84 -1.19 -4.82
CA LYS A 48 -14.29 -2.55 -5.02
C LYS A 48 -15.37 -2.96 -4.04
N GLY A 49 -15.51 -2.26 -2.96
CA GLY A 49 -16.45 -2.61 -1.91
C GLY A 49 -16.04 -3.86 -1.14
N VAL A 50 -14.74 -4.19 -1.13
CA VAL A 50 -14.25 -5.34 -0.36
C VAL A 50 -13.05 -4.93 0.46
N PRO A 51 -12.86 -5.54 1.63
CA PRO A 51 -11.71 -5.18 2.46
C PRO A 51 -10.45 -5.85 1.93
N PRO A 52 -9.28 -5.27 2.22
CA PRO A 52 -8.03 -5.95 1.88
C PRO A 52 -7.78 -7.09 2.88
N ARG A 53 -6.68 -7.80 2.64
CA ARG A 53 -6.22 -8.85 3.54
C ARG A 53 -6.25 -8.35 4.98
N ALA A 54 -6.68 -9.20 5.91
CA ALA A 54 -6.83 -8.81 7.31
C ALA A 54 -5.50 -8.48 7.96
N ASP A 55 -5.52 -7.53 8.87
CA ASP A 55 -4.36 -7.14 9.68
C ASP A 55 -3.15 -6.80 8.82
N LEU A 56 -3.38 -6.07 7.74
CA LEU A 56 -2.35 -5.70 6.78
C LEU A 56 -1.89 -4.27 6.99
N VAL A 57 -0.58 -4.07 6.91
CA VAL A 57 -0.01 -2.73 6.79
C VAL A 57 0.70 -2.67 5.45
N ALA A 58 0.84 -1.50 4.91
CA ALA A 58 1.54 -1.31 3.64
C ALA A 58 2.38 -0.05 3.71
N VAL A 59 3.60 -0.16 3.22
CA VAL A 59 4.54 0.95 3.24
C VAL A 59 5.18 1.05 1.88
N GLY A 60 5.24 2.21 1.31
CA GLY A 60 5.92 2.41 0.03
C GLY A 60 5.50 3.69 -0.66
N GLU A 61 6.42 4.26 -1.40
CA GLU A 61 6.15 5.42 -2.22
C GLU A 61 5.76 4.93 -3.60
N ILE A 62 4.81 5.58 -4.25
CA ILE A 62 4.39 5.19 -5.60
C ILE A 62 4.86 6.24 -6.59
N SER A 63 5.60 5.79 -7.61
CA SER A 63 6.07 6.69 -8.66
C SER A 63 4.98 6.91 -9.69
N LEU A 64 5.20 7.88 -10.57
CA LEU A 64 4.24 8.17 -11.63
C LEU A 64 4.06 7.00 -12.59
N THR A 65 5.04 6.11 -12.68
CA THR A 65 4.93 4.96 -13.55
C THR A 65 4.37 3.74 -12.84
N GLY A 66 3.94 3.89 -11.60
CA GLY A 66 3.30 2.81 -10.86
C GLY A 66 4.27 1.90 -10.12
N GLU A 67 5.54 2.29 -10.03
CA GLU A 67 6.51 1.49 -9.30
C GLU A 67 6.39 1.77 -7.81
N VAL A 68 6.62 0.76 -7.00
CA VAL A 68 6.66 0.93 -5.55
C VAL A 68 8.11 1.12 -5.17
N ARG A 69 8.41 2.27 -4.59
CA ARG A 69 9.78 2.66 -4.28
C ARG A 69 10.06 2.62 -2.80
N ALA A 70 11.35 2.38 -2.49
CA ALA A 70 11.80 2.34 -1.12
C ALA A 70 11.57 3.67 -0.42
N CYS A 71 11.32 3.59 0.86
CA CYS A 71 11.21 4.79 1.70
C CYS A 71 12.00 4.54 2.97
N THR A 72 12.28 5.61 3.72
CA THR A 72 13.07 5.45 4.93
C THR A 72 12.24 4.83 6.03
N GLY A 73 12.90 4.11 6.90
CA GLY A 73 12.26 3.60 8.10
C GLY A 73 11.41 2.36 7.94
N THR A 74 11.56 1.63 6.83
CA THR A 74 10.77 0.43 6.62
C THR A 74 10.98 -0.59 7.72
N GLN A 75 12.22 -0.81 8.15
CA GLN A 75 12.51 -1.78 9.20
C GLN A 75 11.81 -1.39 10.50
N ARG A 76 11.86 -0.13 10.87
CA ARG A 76 11.24 0.35 12.09
C ARG A 76 9.72 0.24 11.99
N ARG A 77 9.17 0.54 10.82
CA ARG A 77 7.73 0.46 10.61
C ARG A 77 7.24 -0.98 10.70
N LEU A 78 8.04 -1.94 10.21
CA LEU A 78 7.69 -3.36 10.31
C LEU A 78 7.70 -3.81 11.76
N ALA A 79 8.72 -3.41 12.53
CA ALA A 79 8.80 -3.78 13.93
C ALA A 79 7.63 -3.22 14.72
N GLU A 80 7.25 -1.97 14.44
CA GLU A 80 6.14 -1.35 15.11
C GLU A 80 4.82 -2.02 14.74
N ALA A 81 4.63 -2.36 13.47
CA ALA A 81 3.41 -3.03 13.03
C ALA A 81 3.27 -4.40 13.70
N ALA A 82 4.38 -5.15 13.80
CA ALA A 82 4.35 -6.44 14.47
C ALA A 82 4.00 -6.27 15.95
N ARG A 83 4.55 -5.23 16.58
CA ARG A 83 4.28 -4.96 17.99
C ARG A 83 2.81 -4.63 18.20
N LEU A 84 2.18 -3.97 17.23
CA LEU A 84 0.78 -3.59 17.34
C LEU A 84 -0.18 -4.71 16.93
N GLY A 85 0.35 -5.86 16.53
CA GLY A 85 -0.50 -7.01 16.23
C GLY A 85 -0.87 -7.20 14.77
N PHE A 86 -0.28 -6.42 13.85
CA PHE A 86 -0.53 -6.65 12.44
C PHE A 86 0.16 -7.95 12.00
N ALA A 87 -0.47 -8.69 11.15
CA ALA A 87 0.00 -10.00 10.74
C ALA A 87 0.68 -10.03 9.39
N ALA A 88 0.46 -9.03 8.56
CA ALA A 88 1.00 -9.01 7.21
C ALA A 88 1.44 -7.60 6.82
N ALA A 89 2.47 -7.51 6.00
CA ALA A 89 2.98 -6.22 5.53
C ALA A 89 3.35 -6.32 4.08
N ILE A 90 3.05 -5.28 3.30
CA ILE A 90 3.51 -5.15 1.93
C ILE A 90 4.54 -4.04 1.93
N VAL A 91 5.73 -4.32 1.43
CA VAL A 91 6.83 -3.37 1.41
C VAL A 91 7.48 -3.34 0.03
N PRO A 92 8.24 -2.30 -0.29
CA PRO A 92 8.93 -2.26 -1.58
C PRO A 92 9.96 -3.37 -1.69
N ALA A 93 10.02 -4.00 -2.85
CA ALA A 93 11.09 -4.95 -3.13
C ALA A 93 12.44 -4.22 -3.18
N GLN A 94 12.43 -2.96 -3.64
CA GLN A 94 13.61 -2.15 -3.68
C GLN A 94 14.11 -1.94 -2.25
N GLY A 95 15.33 -2.29 -1.97
CA GLY A 95 15.92 -2.15 -0.64
C GLY A 95 15.54 -3.24 0.34
N SER A 96 14.71 -4.21 -0.08
CA SER A 96 14.22 -5.22 0.86
C SER A 96 15.30 -6.22 1.26
N GLU A 97 16.35 -6.33 0.49
CA GLU A 97 17.40 -7.28 0.81
C GLU A 97 18.12 -6.94 2.11
N ASP A 98 18.00 -5.70 2.55
CA ASP A 98 18.63 -5.29 3.79
C ASP A 98 17.71 -5.39 5.00
N LEU A 99 16.48 -5.85 4.80
CA LEU A 99 15.54 -5.92 5.90
C LEU A 99 15.78 -7.15 6.75
N ALA A 100 15.83 -6.95 8.06
CA ALA A 100 15.93 -8.07 8.98
C ALA A 100 14.55 -8.66 9.21
N ARG A 101 14.51 -9.94 9.47
CA ARG A 101 13.26 -10.61 9.73
C ARG A 101 12.61 -10.05 11.00
N VAL A 102 11.31 -9.91 10.98
CA VAL A 102 10.55 -9.48 12.15
C VAL A 102 9.55 -10.60 12.48
N ASP A 103 9.62 -11.14 13.69
CA ASP A 103 8.75 -12.23 14.07
C ASP A 103 7.31 -11.76 14.18
N GLY A 104 6.42 -12.61 13.80
CA GLY A 104 4.99 -12.34 13.96
C GLY A 104 4.34 -11.63 12.79
N ILE A 105 5.10 -11.24 11.78
CA ILE A 105 4.52 -10.56 10.65
C ILE A 105 5.06 -11.17 9.36
N THR A 106 4.17 -11.44 8.41
CA THR A 106 4.56 -11.98 7.11
C THR A 106 4.79 -10.81 6.17
N VAL A 107 5.96 -10.74 5.56
CA VAL A 107 6.32 -9.63 4.71
C VAL A 107 6.26 -10.02 3.24
N PHE A 108 5.51 -9.23 2.46
CA PHE A 108 5.40 -9.42 1.02
C PHE A 108 6.14 -8.26 0.35
N THR A 109 7.06 -8.55 -0.55
CA THR A 109 7.78 -7.50 -1.26
C THR A 109 7.20 -7.33 -2.65
N VAL A 110 7.01 -6.11 -3.08
CA VAL A 110 6.40 -5.82 -4.37
C VAL A 110 7.18 -4.76 -5.12
N SER A 111 7.18 -4.83 -6.43
CA SER A 111 7.88 -3.87 -7.26
C SER A 111 6.97 -2.84 -7.89
N ASP A 112 5.69 -3.13 -8.00
CA ASP A 112 4.74 -2.21 -8.62
C ASP A 112 3.38 -2.26 -7.95
N LEU A 113 2.57 -1.27 -8.25
CA LEU A 113 1.27 -1.12 -7.64
C LEU A 113 0.33 -2.26 -8.00
N ALA A 114 0.37 -2.73 -9.24
CA ALA A 114 -0.53 -3.82 -9.65
C ALA A 114 -0.28 -5.08 -8.84
N THR A 115 0.99 -5.41 -8.59
CA THR A 115 1.33 -6.57 -7.77
C THR A 115 0.90 -6.35 -6.33
N ALA A 116 1.09 -5.15 -5.81
CA ALA A 116 0.68 -4.83 -4.44
C ALA A 116 -0.83 -5.02 -4.27
N ILE A 117 -1.61 -4.60 -5.25
CA ILE A 117 -3.07 -4.76 -5.18
C ILE A 117 -3.44 -6.24 -5.21
N ARG A 118 -2.78 -7.04 -6.02
CA ARG A 118 -3.06 -8.49 -6.04
C ARG A 118 -2.76 -9.14 -4.69
N VAL A 119 -1.69 -8.71 -4.03
CA VAL A 119 -1.33 -9.24 -2.72
C VAL A 119 -2.33 -8.77 -1.66
N ALA A 120 -2.75 -7.52 -1.74
CA ALA A 120 -3.66 -6.94 -0.75
C ALA A 120 -5.07 -7.54 -0.86
N PHE A 121 -5.47 -7.97 -2.07
CA PHE A 121 -6.80 -8.52 -2.30
C PHE A 121 -6.68 -9.91 -2.92
N PRO A 122 -6.30 -10.92 -2.11
CA PRO A 122 -6.14 -12.26 -2.63
C PRO A 122 -7.52 -12.81 -2.99
N THR A 123 -7.70 -13.22 -4.20
CA THR A 123 -9.00 -13.69 -4.60
C THR A 123 -9.11 -15.15 -4.30
N ASP A 124 -9.70 -15.25 -4.29
CA ASP A 124 -9.71 -16.25 -4.30
C ASP A 124 -10.10 -16.90 -5.20
N SER A 125 -9.86 -16.80 -5.60
CA SER A 125 -10.10 -17.12 -6.37
C SER A 125 -10.24 -17.57 -6.78
N GLN A 126 -10.33 -17.61 -6.73
CA GLN A 126 -10.42 -17.82 -7.06
C GLN A 126 -10.37 -18.04 -7.34
#